data_4c9dbe5c75164dfd83c1c0f0385d5242
#
_entry.id   4c9dbe5c75164dfd83c1c0f0385d5242
#
_cell.length_a   1.000
_cell.length_b   1.000
_cell.length_c   1.000
_cell.angle_alpha   90.00
_cell.angle_beta   90.00
_cell.angle_gamma   90.00
#
_symmetry.space_group_name_H-M   'P 1'
#
loop_
_entity.id
_entity.type
_entity.pdbx_description
1 polymer ?
#
loop_
_entity_poly.entity_id
_entity_poly.type
_entity_poly.pdbx_seq_one_letter_code
_entity_poly.pdbx_strand_id
1 'polypeptide(L)'
;NPEGLATEHTAYTSLYRLKSAVQEKGFNAEAENASDTVLLNYDVSDVDLSKREDSVGASSVYVPYSSYQYTTFTYDAASGNYLRFASGEPSLDHETGEQFNTKNIIVQKITHSMMDDNYCWNLHTVGRGEGYYITNGYAVPIQWSKSDRYSKTVYTYADGTEINVSDGRT
;
A
#
# COMPACT_ATOMS: atom_id res chain seq x y z
N ASN A 1 -29.89 -3.38 -7.15
CA ASN A 1 -28.63 -3.36 -7.89
C ASN A 1 -28.78 -2.40 -9.07
N PRO A 2 -28.33 -1.14 -8.96
CA PRO A 2 -28.37 -0.24 -10.09
C PRO A 2 -27.44 -0.76 -11.20
N GLU A 3 -27.97 -0.81 -12.43
CA GLU A 3 -27.18 -0.99 -13.66
C GLU A 3 -26.52 -2.36 -13.90
N GLY A 4 -27.00 -3.44 -13.31
CA GLY A 4 -26.50 -4.79 -13.63
C GLY A 4 -25.08 -5.10 -13.09
N LEU A 5 -24.56 -4.28 -12.18
CA LEU A 5 -23.33 -4.56 -11.48
C LEU A 5 -23.50 -5.79 -10.57
N ALA A 6 -22.45 -6.59 -10.41
CA ALA A 6 -22.45 -7.68 -9.45
C ALA A 6 -22.68 -7.14 -8.03
N THR A 7 -23.45 -7.88 -7.22
CA THR A 7 -23.89 -7.42 -5.89
C THR A 7 -22.70 -7.08 -4.98
N GLU A 8 -21.61 -7.85 -5.07
CA GLU A 8 -20.36 -7.63 -4.34
C GLU A 8 -19.68 -6.29 -4.66
N HIS A 9 -19.93 -5.73 -5.84
CA HIS A 9 -19.40 -4.42 -6.24
C HIS A 9 -20.30 -3.24 -5.85
N THR A 10 -21.46 -3.51 -5.25
CA THR A 10 -22.43 -2.46 -4.83
C THR A 10 -22.53 -2.33 -3.31
N ALA A 11 -21.75 -3.11 -2.55
CA ALA A 11 -21.76 -3.04 -1.10
C ALA A 11 -20.89 -1.87 -0.61
N TYR A 12 -21.55 -0.90 0.02
CA TYR A 12 -20.88 0.22 0.68
C TYR A 12 -21.61 0.62 1.96
N THR A 13 -20.90 1.29 2.86
CA THR A 13 -21.40 1.68 4.17
C THR A 13 -20.88 3.07 4.57
N SER A 14 -21.25 3.53 5.75
CA SER A 14 -20.71 4.74 6.36
C SER A 14 -20.29 4.49 7.79
N LEU A 15 -19.46 5.36 8.35
CA LEU A 15 -19.03 5.29 9.75
C LEU A 15 -20.24 5.29 10.71
N TYR A 16 -21.31 6.02 10.38
CA TYR A 16 -22.52 6.03 11.18
C TYR A 16 -23.18 4.64 11.20
N ARG A 17 -23.35 4.01 10.04
CA ARG A 17 -23.93 2.67 9.94
C ARG A 17 -23.06 1.62 10.63
N LEU A 18 -21.73 1.73 10.51
CA LEU A 18 -20.81 0.83 11.21
C LEU A 18 -20.95 0.95 12.73
N LYS A 19 -20.96 2.18 13.27
CA LYS A 19 -21.16 2.40 14.71
C LYS A 19 -22.48 1.82 15.19
N SER A 20 -23.58 2.03 14.46
CA SER A 20 -24.89 1.48 14.80
C SER A 20 -24.87 -0.06 14.79
N ALA A 21 -24.26 -0.67 13.79
CA ALA A 21 -24.12 -2.13 13.70
C ALA A 21 -23.28 -2.72 14.83
N VAL A 22 -22.18 -2.06 15.22
CA VAL A 22 -21.34 -2.45 16.36
C VAL A 22 -22.16 -2.46 17.65
N GLN A 23 -22.95 -1.42 17.90
CA GLN A 23 -23.82 -1.33 19.09
C GLN A 23 -24.91 -2.41 19.06
N GLU A 24 -25.61 -2.56 17.92
CA GLU A 24 -26.68 -3.57 17.76
C GLU A 24 -26.19 -5.00 17.96
N LYS A 25 -24.99 -5.30 17.48
CA LYS A 25 -24.39 -6.65 17.59
C LYS A 25 -23.64 -6.89 18.89
N GLY A 26 -23.48 -5.86 19.73
CA GLY A 26 -22.72 -5.94 20.97
C GLY A 26 -21.23 -6.19 20.78
N PHE A 27 -20.67 -5.75 19.66
CA PHE A 27 -19.23 -5.84 19.44
C PHE A 27 -18.49 -4.78 20.27
N ASN A 28 -17.29 -5.11 20.71
CA ASN A 28 -16.41 -4.12 21.33
C ASN A 28 -15.99 -3.07 20.28
N ALA A 29 -16.29 -1.81 20.55
CA ALA A 29 -15.91 -0.69 19.69
C ALA A 29 -14.44 -0.27 19.87
N GLU A 30 -13.82 -0.70 20.96
CA GLU A 30 -12.41 -0.45 21.24
C GLU A 30 -11.60 -1.70 20.97
N ALA A 31 -10.46 -1.54 20.31
CA ALA A 31 -9.54 -2.63 20.07
C ALA A 31 -8.91 -3.05 21.40
N GLU A 32 -9.13 -4.30 21.82
CA GLU A 32 -8.57 -4.85 23.08
C GLU A 32 -7.04 -4.82 23.13
N ASN A 33 -6.40 -4.80 21.97
CA ASN A 33 -4.94 -4.79 21.78
C ASN A 33 -4.51 -3.67 20.83
N ALA A 34 -5.16 -2.50 20.89
CA ALA A 34 -4.68 -1.34 20.17
C ALA A 34 -3.26 -1.02 20.70
N SER A 35 -2.25 -1.31 19.91
CA SER A 35 -0.90 -0.88 20.22
C SER A 35 -0.67 0.51 19.64
N ASP A 36 0.01 1.36 20.39
CA ASP A 36 0.54 2.65 19.90
C ASP A 36 1.70 2.43 18.91
N THR A 37 1.78 1.24 18.32
CA THR A 37 2.86 0.87 17.40
C THR A 37 2.74 1.67 16.13
N VAL A 38 3.68 2.56 15.92
CA VAL A 38 3.85 3.27 14.64
C VAL A 38 4.22 2.24 13.58
N LEU A 39 3.39 2.12 12.54
CA LEU A 39 3.60 1.14 11.46
C LEU A 39 4.77 1.50 10.56
N LEU A 40 4.95 2.80 10.29
CA LEU A 40 6.03 3.35 9.47
C LEU A 40 6.64 4.54 10.20
N ASN A 41 7.95 4.70 10.12
CA ASN A 41 8.63 5.87 10.65
C ASN A 41 8.56 6.99 9.59
N TYR A 42 7.79 8.04 9.87
CA TYR A 42 7.69 9.20 8.99
C TYR A 42 8.79 10.22 9.31
N ASP A 43 9.46 10.71 8.28
CA ASP A 43 10.36 11.85 8.41
C ASP A 43 9.56 13.14 8.18
N VAL A 44 9.81 14.17 8.97
CA VAL A 44 9.17 15.49 8.84
C VAL A 44 9.55 16.16 7.52
N SER A 45 10.74 15.87 7.02
CA SER A 45 11.24 16.32 5.72
C SER A 45 11.12 15.22 4.67
N ASP A 46 11.14 15.64 3.40
CA ASP A 46 11.20 14.69 2.30
C ASP A 46 12.48 13.87 2.35
N VAL A 47 12.33 12.55 2.26
CA VAL A 47 13.46 11.62 2.16
C VAL A 47 14.10 11.76 0.78
N ASP A 48 15.38 12.12 0.75
CA ASP A 48 16.14 12.27 -0.49
C ASP A 48 16.91 10.97 -0.80
N LEU A 49 16.27 10.10 -1.58
CA LEU A 49 16.89 8.85 -2.02
C LEU A 49 17.97 9.05 -3.09
N SER A 50 18.04 10.21 -3.77
CA SER A 50 18.97 10.45 -4.88
C SER A 50 20.46 10.38 -4.47
N LYS A 51 20.72 10.53 -3.18
CA LYS A 51 22.07 10.50 -2.60
C LYS A 51 22.56 9.10 -2.24
N ARG A 52 21.72 8.10 -2.34
CA ARG A 52 22.12 6.72 -2.02
C ARG A 52 22.80 6.09 -3.23
N GLU A 53 23.86 5.31 -2.99
CA GLU A 53 24.61 4.61 -4.04
C GLU A 53 23.78 3.55 -4.77
N ASP A 54 22.79 2.96 -4.05
CA ASP A 54 21.88 1.93 -4.55
C ASP A 54 20.60 2.51 -5.16
N SER A 55 20.51 3.84 -5.32
CA SER A 55 19.36 4.54 -5.86
C SER A 55 19.30 4.47 -7.36
N VAL A 56 18.09 4.34 -7.89
CA VAL A 56 17.80 4.44 -9.33
C VAL A 56 16.65 5.42 -9.57
N GLY A 57 16.66 6.08 -10.73
CA GLY A 57 15.54 6.93 -11.13
C GLY A 57 14.26 6.11 -11.31
N ALA A 58 13.15 6.59 -10.78
CA ALA A 58 11.86 5.92 -10.77
C ALA A 58 10.73 6.89 -11.17
N SER A 59 10.82 7.46 -12.36
CA SER A 59 9.76 8.31 -12.91
C SER A 59 8.47 7.53 -13.23
N SER A 60 8.57 6.21 -13.40
CA SER A 60 7.44 5.32 -13.57
C SER A 60 7.67 4.01 -12.83
N VAL A 61 6.64 3.53 -12.12
CA VAL A 61 6.64 2.27 -11.39
C VAL A 61 5.53 1.39 -11.95
N TYR A 62 5.89 0.21 -12.46
CA TYR A 62 4.95 -0.75 -13.02
C TYR A 62 4.86 -1.99 -12.14
N VAL A 63 3.66 -2.30 -11.66
CA VAL A 63 3.39 -3.45 -10.79
C VAL A 63 2.40 -4.38 -11.47
N PRO A 64 2.89 -5.47 -12.11
CA PRO A 64 2.02 -6.45 -12.76
C PRO A 64 1.42 -7.41 -11.72
N TYR A 65 0.12 -7.70 -11.84
CA TYR A 65 -0.57 -8.76 -11.08
C TYR A 65 -0.94 -9.93 -12.00
N SER A 66 -1.25 -9.63 -13.26
CA SER A 66 -1.55 -10.62 -14.31
C SER A 66 -1.26 -10.01 -15.69
N SER A 67 -1.54 -10.76 -16.75
CA SER A 67 -1.37 -10.27 -18.13
C SER A 67 -2.31 -9.12 -18.51
N TYR A 68 -3.40 -8.94 -17.76
CA TYR A 68 -4.43 -7.91 -18.01
C TYR A 68 -4.68 -6.96 -16.83
N GLN A 69 -4.10 -7.25 -15.68
CA GLN A 69 -4.27 -6.44 -14.46
C GLN A 69 -2.92 -5.98 -13.94
N TYR A 70 -2.71 -4.68 -13.95
CA TYR A 70 -1.49 -4.04 -13.47
C TYR A 70 -1.79 -2.65 -12.91
N THR A 71 -0.91 -2.15 -12.06
CA THR A 71 -0.93 -0.78 -11.58
C THR A 71 0.32 -0.06 -12.06
N THR A 72 0.16 1.14 -12.56
CA THR A 72 1.28 2.04 -12.88
C THR A 72 1.19 3.29 -12.00
N PHE A 73 2.34 3.75 -11.55
CA PHE A 73 2.47 5.03 -10.88
C PHE A 73 3.44 5.89 -11.69
N THR A 74 3.02 7.10 -12.01
CA THR A 74 3.86 8.07 -12.76
C THR A 74 4.19 9.24 -11.86
N TYR A 75 5.48 9.54 -11.71
CA TYR A 75 5.94 10.64 -10.89
C TYR A 75 5.61 11.98 -11.54
N ASP A 76 4.89 12.82 -10.80
CA ASP A 76 4.63 14.22 -11.15
C ASP A 76 5.56 15.12 -10.31
N ALA A 77 6.57 15.67 -10.96
CA ALA A 77 7.57 16.53 -10.31
C ALA A 77 6.97 17.85 -9.78
N ALA A 78 5.83 18.30 -10.32
CA ALA A 78 5.20 19.53 -9.88
C ALA A 78 4.53 19.38 -8.50
N SER A 79 3.88 18.24 -8.25
CA SER A 79 3.26 17.92 -6.95
C SER A 79 4.19 17.12 -6.03
N GLY A 80 5.26 16.53 -6.56
CA GLY A 80 6.13 15.61 -5.83
C GLY A 80 5.49 14.28 -5.47
N ASN A 81 4.39 13.91 -6.15
CA ASN A 81 3.62 12.70 -5.91
C ASN A 81 3.64 11.77 -7.12
N TYR A 82 3.25 10.52 -6.89
CA TYR A 82 3.01 9.54 -7.93
C TYR A 82 1.51 9.45 -8.23
N LEU A 83 1.13 9.69 -9.47
CA LEU A 83 -0.23 9.53 -9.97
C LEU A 83 -0.50 8.06 -10.29
N ARG A 84 -1.63 7.52 -9.80
CA ARG A 84 -1.98 6.11 -9.95
C ARG A 84 -2.82 5.87 -11.20
N PHE A 85 -2.48 4.77 -11.91
CA PHE A 85 -3.25 4.23 -13.03
C PHE A 85 -3.55 2.75 -12.79
N ALA A 86 -4.72 2.30 -13.16
CA ALA A 86 -5.12 0.89 -13.12
C ALA A 86 -5.37 0.40 -14.55
N SER A 87 -4.62 -0.61 -14.98
CA SER A 87 -4.72 -1.19 -16.33
C SER A 87 -4.67 -0.15 -17.47
N GLY A 88 -3.85 0.90 -17.27
CA GLY A 88 -3.63 1.99 -18.24
C GLY A 88 -4.54 3.20 -18.06
N GLU A 89 -5.63 3.10 -17.29
CA GLU A 89 -6.57 4.20 -17.06
C GLU A 89 -6.26 4.94 -15.74
N PRO A 90 -6.43 6.27 -15.66
CA PRO A 90 -6.30 7.01 -14.43
C PRO A 90 -7.25 6.48 -13.36
N SER A 91 -6.75 6.25 -12.15
CA SER A 91 -7.59 5.86 -11.02
C SER A 91 -8.16 7.13 -10.40
N LEU A 92 -9.46 7.35 -10.56
CA LEU A 92 -10.16 8.55 -10.11
C LEU A 92 -11.01 8.26 -8.87
N ASP A 93 -11.07 9.23 -7.97
CA ASP A 93 -12.08 9.26 -6.92
C ASP A 93 -13.44 9.53 -7.55
N HIS A 94 -14.45 8.73 -7.22
CA HIS A 94 -15.76 8.80 -7.85
C HIS A 94 -16.53 10.08 -7.50
N GLU A 95 -16.34 10.60 -6.30
CA GLU A 95 -17.06 11.78 -5.82
C GLU A 95 -16.42 13.09 -6.27
N THR A 96 -15.08 13.15 -6.18
CA THR A 96 -14.33 14.38 -6.48
C THR A 96 -13.85 14.47 -7.91
N GLY A 97 -13.70 13.33 -8.60
CA GLY A 97 -13.08 13.23 -9.92
C GLY A 97 -11.56 13.41 -9.89
N GLU A 98 -10.96 13.57 -8.73
CA GLU A 98 -9.52 13.73 -8.59
C GLU A 98 -8.79 12.40 -8.77
N GLN A 99 -7.61 12.44 -9.41
CA GLN A 99 -6.78 11.25 -9.57
C GLN A 99 -6.09 10.87 -8.26
N PHE A 100 -6.16 9.59 -7.89
CA PHE A 100 -5.42 9.07 -6.75
C PHE A 100 -3.92 9.26 -6.94
N ASN A 101 -3.30 9.75 -5.88
CA ASN A 101 -1.86 9.96 -5.82
C ASN A 101 -1.28 9.55 -4.47
N THR A 102 0.01 9.31 -4.44
CA THR A 102 0.75 8.95 -3.23
C THR A 102 2.15 9.54 -3.25
N LYS A 103 2.67 9.90 -2.07
CA LYS A 103 4.04 10.40 -1.91
C LYS A 103 5.06 9.27 -1.91
N ASN A 104 4.70 8.17 -1.24
CA ASN A 104 5.57 7.02 -1.06
C ASN A 104 4.94 5.77 -1.68
N ILE A 105 5.79 4.87 -2.16
CA ILE A 105 5.38 3.54 -2.61
C ILE A 105 6.33 2.52 -1.98
N ILE A 106 5.78 1.51 -1.33
CA ILE A 106 6.53 0.34 -0.87
C ILE A 106 6.06 -0.86 -1.68
N VAL A 107 6.97 -1.44 -2.43
CA VAL A 107 6.73 -2.70 -3.14
C VAL A 107 7.33 -3.83 -2.32
N GLN A 108 6.49 -4.68 -1.78
CA GLN A 108 6.89 -5.86 -1.02
C GLN A 108 6.77 -7.10 -1.89
N LYS A 109 7.88 -7.78 -2.17
CA LYS A 109 7.88 -9.06 -2.88
C LYS A 109 7.55 -10.17 -1.88
N ILE A 110 6.46 -10.89 -2.13
CA ILE A 110 6.02 -12.01 -1.30
C ILE A 110 5.79 -13.25 -2.15
N THR A 111 5.96 -14.41 -1.55
CA THR A 111 5.50 -15.65 -2.15
C THR A 111 4.01 -15.86 -1.90
N HIS A 112 3.37 -16.59 -2.76
CA HIS A 112 1.96 -16.96 -2.60
C HIS A 112 1.73 -18.40 -3.03
N SER A 113 0.65 -19.00 -2.54
CA SER A 113 0.20 -20.33 -2.92
C SER A 113 -1.32 -20.34 -3.09
N MET A 114 -1.82 -21.21 -3.96
CA MET A 114 -3.25 -21.40 -4.09
C MET A 114 -3.80 -22.07 -2.83
N MET A 115 -4.88 -21.55 -2.29
CA MET A 115 -5.52 -22.06 -1.08
C MET A 115 -6.52 -23.16 -1.39
N ASP A 116 -7.27 -22.98 -2.48
CA ASP A 116 -8.36 -23.87 -2.89
C ASP A 116 -8.61 -23.80 -4.41
N ASP A 117 -9.56 -24.59 -4.88
CA ASP A 117 -9.95 -24.63 -6.30
C ASP A 117 -10.78 -23.41 -6.74
N ASN A 118 -11.11 -22.48 -5.85
CA ASN A 118 -11.83 -21.23 -6.14
C ASN A 118 -10.90 -20.06 -6.43
N TYR A 119 -9.63 -20.33 -6.73
CA TYR A 119 -8.60 -19.33 -7.01
C TYR A 119 -8.33 -18.35 -5.85
N CYS A 120 -8.59 -18.77 -4.60
CA CYS A 120 -8.19 -18.04 -3.42
C CYS A 120 -6.68 -18.22 -3.17
N TRP A 121 -5.99 -17.11 -2.94
CA TRP A 121 -4.54 -17.10 -2.74
C TRP A 121 -4.18 -16.91 -1.27
N ASN A 122 -3.27 -17.73 -0.80
CA ASN A 122 -2.59 -17.50 0.47
C ASN A 122 -1.34 -16.65 0.22
N LEU A 123 -1.33 -15.44 0.75
CA LEU A 123 -0.21 -14.51 0.66
C LEU A 123 0.69 -14.70 1.87
N HIS A 124 1.95 -15.11 1.67
CA HIS A 124 2.90 -15.37 2.75
C HIS A 124 3.53 -14.04 3.22
N THR A 125 2.79 -13.28 4.01
CA THR A 125 3.18 -11.97 4.52
C THR A 125 3.96 -12.01 5.83
N VAL A 126 4.13 -13.18 6.44
CA VAL A 126 4.98 -13.42 7.62
C VAL A 126 6.29 -14.04 7.15
N GLY A 127 7.41 -13.53 7.65
CA GLY A 127 8.74 -13.97 7.25
C GLY A 127 9.63 -12.80 6.86
N ARG A 128 10.38 -12.97 5.80
CA ARG A 128 11.30 -11.94 5.26
C ARG A 128 11.37 -12.02 3.75
N GLY A 129 11.75 -10.92 3.12
CA GLY A 129 11.94 -10.86 1.68
C GLY A 129 12.50 -9.52 1.24
N GLU A 130 12.54 -9.35 -0.08
CA GLU A 130 13.02 -8.15 -0.73
C GLU A 130 11.86 -7.24 -1.14
N GLY A 131 12.17 -5.98 -1.42
CA GLY A 131 11.21 -5.02 -1.91
C GLY A 131 11.89 -3.78 -2.46
N TYR A 132 11.09 -2.75 -2.67
CA TYR A 132 11.57 -1.42 -3.04
C TYR A 132 10.84 -0.36 -2.23
N TYR A 133 11.57 0.66 -1.81
CA TYR A 133 11.01 1.91 -1.33
C TYR A 133 11.21 2.98 -2.40
N ILE A 134 10.15 3.71 -2.71
CA ILE A 134 10.10 4.66 -3.81
C ILE A 134 9.49 5.95 -3.31
N THR A 135 10.17 7.06 -3.50
CA THR A 135 9.70 8.42 -3.20
C THR A 135 10.48 9.44 -4.00
N ASN A 136 9.90 10.61 -4.24
CA ASN A 136 10.54 11.76 -4.90
C ASN A 136 11.25 11.43 -6.23
N GLY A 137 10.69 10.51 -7.04
CA GLY A 137 11.23 10.14 -8.35
C GLY A 137 12.39 9.14 -8.30
N TYR A 138 12.69 8.55 -7.14
CA TYR A 138 13.77 7.58 -6.95
C TYR A 138 13.28 6.33 -6.24
N ALA A 139 13.94 5.22 -6.50
CA ALA A 139 13.72 3.92 -5.86
C ALA A 139 15.02 3.36 -5.30
N VAL A 140 14.91 2.67 -4.17
CA VAL A 140 16.01 1.91 -3.57
C VAL A 140 15.55 0.50 -3.21
N PRO A 141 16.42 -0.52 -3.31
CA PRO A 141 16.09 -1.84 -2.81
C PRO A 141 16.00 -1.83 -1.29
N ILE A 142 15.03 -2.57 -0.76
CA ILE A 142 14.85 -2.77 0.68
C ILE A 142 14.65 -4.22 1.01
N GLN A 143 14.79 -4.54 2.29
CA GLN A 143 14.38 -5.82 2.87
C GLN A 143 13.19 -5.60 3.78
N TRP A 144 12.29 -6.57 3.82
CA TRP A 144 11.20 -6.56 4.78
C TRP A 144 11.27 -7.79 5.67
N SER A 145 10.78 -7.64 6.89
CA SER A 145 10.62 -8.73 7.84
C SER A 145 9.38 -8.55 8.70
N LYS A 146 8.70 -9.64 9.00
CA LYS A 146 7.53 -9.70 9.88
C LYS A 146 7.58 -11.02 10.65
N SER A 147 7.66 -10.95 11.98
CA SER A 147 7.84 -12.12 12.84
C SER A 147 6.60 -13.00 12.95
N ASP A 148 5.43 -12.39 12.99
CA ASP A 148 4.14 -13.07 13.12
C ASP A 148 2.99 -12.20 12.58
N ARG A 149 1.78 -12.74 12.62
CA ARG A 149 0.58 -12.06 12.10
C ARG A 149 0.29 -10.71 12.77
N TYR A 150 0.64 -10.54 14.03
CA TYR A 150 0.28 -9.37 14.84
C TYR A 150 1.40 -8.33 14.90
N SER A 151 2.63 -8.72 14.55
CA SER A 151 3.79 -7.82 14.53
C SER A 151 3.70 -6.83 13.36
N LYS A 152 4.30 -5.64 13.53
CA LYS A 152 4.51 -4.72 12.41
C LYS A 152 5.47 -5.34 11.38
N THR A 153 5.33 -4.94 10.13
CA THR A 153 6.37 -5.21 9.12
C THR A 153 7.46 -4.18 9.28
N VAL A 154 8.70 -4.63 9.36
CA VAL A 154 9.89 -3.77 9.43
C VAL A 154 10.53 -3.75 8.05
N TYR A 155 10.85 -2.56 7.57
CA TYR A 155 11.53 -2.34 6.29
C TYR A 155 12.90 -1.74 6.55
N THR A 156 13.94 -2.31 5.95
CA THR A 156 15.33 -1.86 6.14
C THR A 156 16.03 -1.68 4.80
N TYR A 157 17.00 -0.78 4.76
CA TYR A 157 17.99 -0.74 3.70
C TYR A 157 18.93 -1.94 3.76
N ALA A 158 19.80 -2.09 2.76
CA ALA A 158 20.80 -3.19 2.70
C ALA A 158 21.77 -3.19 3.87
N ASP A 159 22.04 -2.04 4.49
CA ASP A 159 22.89 -1.89 5.68
C ASP A 159 22.20 -2.27 6.99
N GLY A 160 20.91 -2.65 6.94
CA GLY A 160 20.10 -3.02 8.10
C GLY A 160 19.45 -1.83 8.82
N THR A 161 19.67 -0.59 8.38
CA THR A 161 19.01 0.59 8.93
C THR A 161 17.53 0.59 8.54
N GLU A 162 16.62 0.78 9.50
CA GLU A 162 15.19 0.89 9.24
C GLU A 162 14.91 2.14 8.38
N ILE A 163 14.03 2.01 7.38
CA ILE A 163 13.70 3.13 6.52
C ILE A 163 12.83 4.16 7.26
N ASN A 164 13.05 5.42 6.93
CA ASN A 164 12.06 6.46 7.15
C ASN A 164 11.34 6.74 5.83
N VAL A 165 10.05 7.07 5.89
CA VAL A 165 9.27 7.45 4.71
C VAL A 165 8.99 8.95 4.75
N SER A 166 8.91 9.58 3.59
CA SER A 166 8.53 10.99 3.46
C SER A 166 7.14 11.22 4.06
N ASP A 167 6.93 12.39 4.68
CA ASP A 167 5.59 12.75 5.15
C ASP A 167 4.61 12.83 3.98
N GLY A 168 3.51 12.09 4.11
CA GLY A 168 2.49 11.97 3.06
C GLY A 168 1.90 10.56 2.95
N ARG A 169 1.04 10.37 1.97
CA ARG A 169 0.40 9.07 1.71
C ARG A 169 1.43 8.02 1.30
N THR A 170 1.24 6.81 1.82
CA THR A 170 2.07 5.63 1.49
C THR A 170 1.19 4.48 1.05
#